data_e0561c4062feea22ca08442360f659ee
#
_entry.id   e0561c4062feea22ca08442360f659ee
#
_cell.length_a   1.000
_cell.length_b   1.000
_cell.length_c   1.000
_cell.angle_alpha   90.00
_cell.angle_beta   90.00
_cell.angle_gamma   90.00
#
_symmetry.space_group_name_H-M   'P 1'
#
loop_
_entity.id
_entity.type
_entity.pdbx_description
1 polymer ?
#
loop_
_entity_poly.entity_id
_entity_poly.type
_entity_poly.pdbx_seq_one_letter_code
_entity_poly.pdbx_strand_id
1 'polypeptide(L)'
;MPDARLDLHGMTENAAHRALATFLRGAQARGLRLLLVVTGKGKPASPDEPFDMGSRRGVLKTMTPRWLAEPAFAPFIADVRSAHRKHGGDGAYYVYLRKSAGR
;
A
#
# COMPACT_ATOMS: atom_id res chain seq x y z
N MET A 1 10.52 10.14 -7.58
CA MET A 1 10.28 8.82 -8.19
C MET A 1 10.40 7.71 -7.16
N PRO A 2 9.40 6.86 -7.03
CA PRO A 2 9.50 5.74 -6.11
C PRO A 2 10.60 4.77 -6.51
N ASP A 3 11.21 4.18 -5.52
CA ASP A 3 12.23 3.15 -5.77
C ASP A 3 11.62 1.82 -6.17
N ALA A 4 10.37 1.57 -5.75
CA ALA A 4 9.66 0.35 -6.10
C ALA A 4 8.16 0.62 -5.97
N ARG A 5 7.37 -0.26 -6.57
CA ARG A 5 5.94 -0.11 -6.61
C ARG A 5 5.28 -1.46 -6.39
N LEU A 6 4.19 -1.47 -5.64
CA LEU A 6 3.37 -2.65 -5.42
C LEU A 6 1.92 -2.29 -5.69
N ASP A 7 1.26 -3.08 -6.52
CA ASP A 7 -0.14 -2.86 -6.84
C ASP A 7 -0.98 -3.97 -6.21
N LEU A 8 -1.82 -3.58 -5.27
CA LEU A 8 -2.68 -4.52 -4.54
C LEU A 8 -4.09 -4.60 -5.10
N HIS A 9 -4.43 -3.76 -6.07
CA HIS A 9 -5.82 -3.69 -6.50
C HIS A 9 -6.28 -5.06 -7.01
N GLY A 10 -7.52 -5.41 -6.70
CA GLY A 10 -8.06 -6.69 -7.10
C GLY A 10 -7.70 -7.87 -6.22
N MET A 11 -6.80 -7.69 -5.27
CA MET A 11 -6.43 -8.76 -4.37
C MET A 11 -7.44 -8.91 -3.24
N THR A 12 -7.54 -10.12 -2.71
CA THR A 12 -8.28 -10.31 -1.47
C THR A 12 -7.52 -9.65 -0.33
N GLU A 13 -8.21 -9.44 0.76
CA GLU A 13 -7.59 -8.81 1.93
C GLU A 13 -6.37 -9.61 2.41
N ASN A 14 -6.52 -10.93 2.54
CA ASN A 14 -5.43 -11.76 3.00
C ASN A 14 -4.24 -11.77 2.03
N ALA A 15 -4.52 -11.86 0.74
CA ALA A 15 -3.46 -11.87 -0.25
C ALA A 15 -2.74 -10.54 -0.28
N ALA A 16 -3.48 -9.44 -0.16
CA ALA A 16 -2.89 -8.11 -0.17
C ALA A 16 -1.99 -7.90 1.05
N HIS A 17 -2.44 -8.33 2.21
CA HIS A 17 -1.65 -8.18 3.43
C HIS A 17 -0.33 -8.93 3.32
N ARG A 18 -0.37 -10.16 2.81
CA ARG A 18 0.86 -10.93 2.63
C ARG A 18 1.77 -10.32 1.58
N ALA A 19 1.19 -9.86 0.48
CA ALA A 19 1.99 -9.23 -0.57
C ALA A 19 2.69 -7.97 -0.04
N LEU A 20 1.96 -7.19 0.76
CA LEU A 20 2.54 -5.99 1.36
C LEU A 20 3.69 -6.35 2.29
N ALA A 21 3.52 -7.37 3.12
CA ALA A 21 4.57 -7.79 4.04
C ALA A 21 5.84 -8.21 3.30
N THR A 22 5.67 -9.02 2.27
CA THR A 22 6.82 -9.47 1.47
C THR A 22 7.50 -8.28 0.79
N PHE A 23 6.70 -7.38 0.25
CA PHE A 23 7.23 -6.21 -0.44
C PHE A 23 8.03 -5.31 0.51
N LEU A 24 7.49 -5.05 1.70
CA LEU A 24 8.16 -4.19 2.67
C LEU A 24 9.48 -4.80 3.16
N ARG A 25 9.45 -6.09 3.45
CA ARG A 25 10.67 -6.75 3.91
C ARG A 25 11.74 -6.74 2.83
N GLY A 26 11.33 -7.02 1.59
CA GLY A 26 12.28 -6.99 0.49
C GLY A 26 12.85 -5.61 0.25
N ALA A 27 12.00 -4.59 0.33
CA ALA A 27 12.45 -3.22 0.13
C ALA A 27 13.44 -2.81 1.22
N GLN A 28 13.13 -3.17 2.47
CA GLN A 28 14.03 -2.86 3.57
C GLN A 28 15.38 -3.55 3.38
N ALA A 29 15.35 -4.82 3.01
CA ALA A 29 16.59 -5.57 2.82
C ALA A 29 17.45 -4.98 1.71
N ARG A 30 16.82 -4.38 0.71
CA ARG A 30 17.54 -3.76 -0.40
C ARG A 30 17.89 -2.30 -0.15
N GLY A 31 17.53 -1.77 0.97
CA GLY A 31 17.86 -0.38 1.31
C GLY A 31 17.05 0.65 0.56
N LEU A 32 15.90 0.28 0.05
CA LEU A 32 15.03 1.23 -0.66
C LEU A 32 14.42 2.22 0.32
N ARG A 33 14.13 3.41 -0.15
CA ARG A 33 13.65 4.47 0.73
C ARG A 33 12.24 4.94 0.42
N LEU A 34 11.82 4.94 -0.81
CA LEU A 34 10.51 5.45 -1.20
C LEU A 34 9.76 4.40 -2.00
N LEU A 35 8.61 4.00 -1.49
CA LEU A 35 7.79 2.98 -2.12
C LEU A 35 6.44 3.57 -2.49
N LEU A 36 5.84 3.03 -3.54
CA LEU A 36 4.47 3.39 -3.90
C LEU A 36 3.61 2.13 -3.79
N VAL A 37 2.55 2.20 -3.00
CA VAL A 37 1.62 1.10 -2.82
C VAL A 37 0.27 1.52 -3.37
N VAL A 38 -0.20 0.81 -4.38
CA VAL A 38 -1.46 1.13 -5.07
C VAL A 38 -2.53 0.16 -4.59
N THR A 39 -3.63 0.69 -4.09
CA THR A 39 -4.72 -0.13 -3.55
C THR A 39 -5.97 -0.10 -4.43
N GLY A 40 -5.99 0.74 -5.45
CA GLY A 40 -7.20 0.99 -6.21
C GLY A 40 -7.96 2.15 -5.61
N LYS A 41 -8.91 2.67 -6.35
CA LYS A 41 -9.54 3.94 -5.97
C LYS A 41 -10.66 3.82 -4.95
N GLY A 42 -11.12 2.61 -4.65
CA GLY A 42 -12.23 2.46 -3.73
C GLY A 42 -13.58 2.83 -4.30
N LYS A 43 -13.65 3.10 -5.58
CA LYS A 43 -14.90 3.41 -6.26
C LYS A 43 -15.24 2.31 -7.24
N PRO A 44 -16.53 2.08 -7.51
CA PRO A 44 -16.91 1.14 -8.55
C PRO A 44 -16.33 1.61 -9.89
N ALA A 45 -15.86 0.66 -10.67
CA ALA A 45 -15.41 0.98 -12.02
C ALA A 45 -16.58 1.39 -12.91
N SER A 46 -17.79 0.93 -12.57
CA SER A 46 -18.99 1.17 -13.34
C SER A 46 -20.16 1.27 -12.38
N PRO A 47 -21.15 2.13 -12.67
CA PRO A 47 -22.34 2.20 -11.84
C PRO A 47 -23.10 0.88 -11.75
N ASP A 48 -22.85 -0.01 -12.69
CA ASP A 48 -23.55 -1.29 -12.74
C ASP A 48 -22.92 -2.35 -11.87
N GLU A 49 -21.77 -2.09 -11.28
CA GLU A 49 -21.13 -3.09 -10.45
C GLU A 49 -21.95 -3.39 -9.22
N PRO A 50 -22.01 -4.67 -8.81
CA PRO A 50 -22.72 -5.01 -7.59
C PRO A 50 -22.15 -4.25 -6.39
N PHE A 51 -23.04 -3.95 -5.47
CA PHE A 51 -22.68 -3.17 -4.31
C PHE A 51 -21.59 -3.84 -3.46
N ASP A 52 -21.68 -5.14 -3.32
CA ASP A 52 -20.69 -5.86 -2.51
C ASP A 52 -19.30 -5.79 -3.12
N MET A 53 -19.20 -5.63 -4.41
CA MET A 53 -17.91 -5.41 -5.04
C MET A 53 -17.33 -4.07 -4.61
N GLY A 54 -18.17 -3.09 -4.44
CA GLY A 54 -17.73 -1.79 -3.98
C GLY A 54 -17.13 -1.84 -2.59
N SER A 55 -17.71 -2.64 -1.70
CA SER A 55 -17.20 -2.72 -0.34
C SER A 55 -15.82 -3.35 -0.31
N ARG A 56 -15.57 -4.32 -1.18
CA ARG A 56 -14.25 -4.93 -1.27
C ARG A 56 -13.19 -3.92 -1.71
N ARG A 57 -13.57 -3.03 -2.62
CA ARG A 57 -12.62 -2.02 -3.09
C ARG A 57 -12.19 -1.08 -1.99
N GLY A 58 -13.13 -0.68 -1.14
CA GLY A 58 -12.80 0.22 -0.06
C GLY A 58 -11.93 -0.42 1.00
N VAL A 59 -11.97 -1.74 1.10
CA VAL A 59 -11.24 -2.45 2.15
C VAL A 59 -9.74 -2.25 2.03
N LEU A 60 -9.17 -2.43 0.85
CA LEU A 60 -7.72 -2.30 0.72
C LEU A 60 -7.25 -0.89 0.99
N LYS A 61 -7.99 0.09 0.52
CA LYS A 61 -7.64 1.48 0.78
C LYS A 61 -7.66 1.78 2.27
N THR A 62 -8.64 1.26 2.98
CA THR A 62 -8.79 1.50 4.41
C THR A 62 -7.76 0.73 5.23
N MET A 63 -7.50 -0.51 4.84
CA MET A 63 -6.65 -1.38 5.65
C MET A 63 -5.17 -1.11 5.46
N THR A 64 -4.75 -0.61 4.31
CA THR A 64 -3.33 -0.44 4.06
C THR A 64 -2.64 0.44 5.10
N PRO A 65 -3.15 1.62 5.47
CA PRO A 65 -2.50 2.38 6.54
C PRO A 65 -2.44 1.64 7.85
N ARG A 66 -3.45 0.86 8.17
CA ARG A 66 -3.46 0.09 9.41
C ARG A 66 -2.41 -1.00 9.40
N TRP A 67 -2.28 -1.70 8.27
CA TRP A 67 -1.26 -2.73 8.14
C TRP A 67 0.14 -2.12 8.28
N LEU A 68 0.34 -0.95 7.68
CA LEU A 68 1.66 -0.30 7.74
C LEU A 68 2.02 0.14 9.17
N ALA A 69 1.03 0.28 10.03
CA ALA A 69 1.27 0.64 11.42
C ALA A 69 1.50 -0.58 12.32
N GLU A 70 1.43 -1.79 11.78
CA GLU A 70 1.62 -3.00 12.58
C GLU A 70 3.03 -3.07 13.15
N PRO A 71 3.17 -3.69 14.32
CA PRO A 71 4.50 -3.75 14.95
C PRO A 71 5.58 -4.38 14.09
N ALA A 72 5.19 -5.26 13.16
CA ALA A 72 6.17 -5.88 12.28
C ALA A 72 6.78 -4.88 11.30
N PHE A 73 6.11 -3.78 11.00
CA PHE A 73 6.56 -2.84 9.99
C PHE A 73 6.86 -1.45 10.52
N ALA A 74 6.11 -1.02 11.53
CA ALA A 74 6.23 0.35 12.01
C ALA A 74 7.66 0.78 12.34
N PRO A 75 8.50 -0.09 12.91
CA PRO A 75 9.84 0.34 13.27
C PRO A 75 10.70 0.81 12.09
N PHE A 76 10.47 0.29 10.89
CA PHE A 76 11.29 0.73 9.77
C PHE A 76 10.56 1.65 8.80
N ILE A 77 9.37 2.09 9.14
CA ILE A 77 8.63 3.05 8.32
C ILE A 77 8.76 4.44 8.92
N ALA A 78 9.24 5.38 8.12
CA ALA A 78 9.41 6.76 8.58
C ALA A 78 8.13 7.55 8.43
N ASP A 79 7.39 7.33 7.34
CA ASP A 79 6.20 8.12 7.06
C ASP A 79 5.35 7.42 6.03
N VAL A 80 4.06 7.71 6.05
CA VAL A 80 3.10 7.21 5.06
C VAL A 80 2.24 8.38 4.63
N ARG A 81 2.15 8.61 3.34
CA ARG A 81 1.35 9.71 2.80
C ARG A 81 0.48 9.25 1.65
N SER A 82 -0.71 9.80 1.56
CA SER A 82 -1.55 9.54 0.41
C SER A 82 -0.88 10.10 -0.83
N ALA A 83 -0.85 9.31 -1.88
CA ALA A 83 -0.41 9.80 -3.17
C ALA A 83 -1.57 10.53 -3.82
N HIS A 84 -1.30 11.68 -4.37
CA HIS A 84 -2.34 12.45 -5.01
C HIS A 84 -2.54 11.96 -6.44
N ARG A 85 -3.31 12.70 -7.20
CA ARG A 85 -3.76 12.29 -8.51
C ARG A 85 -2.68 11.83 -9.46
N LYS A 86 -1.48 12.33 -9.30
CA LYS A 86 -0.39 11.98 -10.20
C LYS A 86 -0.06 10.50 -10.17
N HIS A 87 -0.29 9.85 -9.04
CA HIS A 87 0.15 8.47 -8.85
C HIS A 87 -0.97 7.60 -8.31
N GLY A 88 -2.14 7.70 -8.90
CA GLY A 88 -3.22 6.82 -8.52
C GLY A 88 -4.30 7.46 -7.68
N GLY A 89 -4.20 8.74 -7.46
CA GLY A 89 -5.24 9.47 -6.73
C GLY A 89 -5.42 8.96 -5.33
N ASP A 90 -6.66 8.72 -4.96
CA ASP A 90 -6.98 8.31 -3.59
C ASP A 90 -6.63 6.86 -3.32
N GLY A 91 -6.25 6.10 -4.33
CA GLY A 91 -5.99 4.69 -4.16
C GLY A 91 -4.53 4.34 -4.11
N ALA A 92 -3.69 5.21 -3.61
CA ALA A 92 -2.26 4.93 -3.54
C ALA A 92 -1.63 5.65 -2.36
N TYR A 93 -0.53 5.09 -1.87
CA TYR A 93 0.20 5.64 -0.74
C TYR A 93 1.68 5.63 -1.04
N TYR A 94 2.35 6.71 -0.66
CA TYR A 94 3.81 6.74 -0.59
C TYR A 94 4.22 6.24 0.79
N VAL A 95 5.15 5.31 0.82
CA VAL A 95 5.69 4.77 2.06
C VAL A 95 7.17 5.11 2.10
N TYR A 96 7.57 5.87 3.09
CA TYR A 96 8.96 6.27 3.25
C TYR A 96 9.60 5.40 4.31
N LEU A 97 10.66 4.69 3.94
CA LEU A 97 11.34 3.80 4.87
C LEU A 97 12.49 4.54 5.54
N ARG A 98 12.77 4.13 6.77
CA ARG A 98 13.90 4.67 7.50
C ARG A 98 15.18 4.11 6.90
N LYS A 99 16.25 4.87 7.01
CA LYS A 99 17.55 4.38 6.62
C LYS A 99 17.87 3.15 7.47
N SER A 100 18.44 2.12 6.84
CA SER A 100 18.75 0.90 7.56
C SER A 100 19.78 1.17 8.65
N ALA A 101 19.42 0.81 9.88
CA ALA A 101 20.35 0.97 10.99
C ALA A 101 21.45 -0.09 10.88
N GLY A 102 22.64 0.29 11.19
CA GLY A 102 23.74 -0.63 11.21
C GLY A 102 24.24 -1.08 9.86
N ARG A 103 23.83 -0.40 8.82
CA ARG A 103 24.24 -0.76 7.46
C ARG A 103 25.11 0.29 6.85
#